data_7032c6caa3c2b8e0d443fc4a0f5c79ba
#
_entry.id   7032c6caa3c2b8e0d443fc4a0f5c79ba
#
_cell.length_a   1.000
_cell.length_b   1.000
_cell.length_c   1.000
_cell.angle_alpha   90.00
_cell.angle_beta   90.00
_cell.angle_gamma   90.00
#
_symmetry.space_group_name_H-M   'P 1'
#
loop_
_entity.id
_entity.type
_entity.pdbx_description
1 polymer ?
#
loop_
_entity_poly.entity_id
_entity_poly.type
_entity_poly.pdbx_seq_one_letter_code
_entity_poly.pdbx_strand_id
1 'polypeptide(L)'
;MKKDIIKFGLLGMLALAGNAYAGNPERSGGAGVTQLNVNPYARSSGYGGTNTASVRGIEAFNLNIAGLAYSKKTEVVFSRMSYLQGAGVNINNFGFSQTLGENGDGGVIGLGFASWDFGSIPITTFDNPNGTLPTFSPVVLNVGAAYAKKFSNSITGGFLLRIISEGLQDVKATGVAFDFGIQYQTSLNPKKQSNKIKKEDFRIGISMRNIGPDLTYSGPGLSFRSINAATGADRKAYFAGDKFNLPTLVNIGLGYDMRLDKSADTYFHRLTGSFNFNYNAFQSNVYGLGFEYAYKEMAMLRVAYNYTDDAQPFSKNMSDPQYLDPIYGLWTGVTFQLPISKNGTAMAIDYSYAPTRIFNGMHTLGIRLTVGGKKG
;
A
#
# COMPACT_ATOMS: atom_id res chain seq x y z
N MET A 1 -26.44 -28.79 -5.99
CA MET A 1 -26.38 -28.37 -4.57
C MET A 1 -25.10 -27.63 -4.17
N LYS A 2 -23.85 -28.17 -4.27
CA LYS A 2 -22.64 -27.41 -3.85
C LYS A 2 -22.31 -26.19 -4.73
N LYS A 3 -22.65 -26.18 -6.02
CA LYS A 3 -22.45 -25.03 -6.92
C LYS A 3 -23.45 -23.89 -6.64
N ASP A 4 -24.60 -24.23 -6.15
CA ASP A 4 -25.67 -23.26 -5.87
C ASP A 4 -25.44 -22.56 -4.54
N ILE A 5 -24.87 -23.26 -3.56
CA ILE A 5 -24.49 -22.67 -2.24
C ILE A 5 -23.39 -21.60 -2.43
N ILE A 6 -22.42 -21.82 -3.33
CA ILE A 6 -21.37 -20.82 -3.63
C ILE A 6 -21.94 -19.61 -4.37
N LYS A 7 -22.88 -19.82 -5.28
CA LYS A 7 -23.58 -18.71 -5.96
C LYS A 7 -24.45 -17.90 -5.00
N PHE A 8 -25.19 -18.57 -4.10
CA PHE A 8 -25.98 -17.92 -3.07
C PHE A 8 -25.11 -17.23 -2.01
N GLY A 9 -23.97 -17.80 -1.65
CA GLY A 9 -23.01 -17.16 -0.76
C GLY A 9 -22.39 -15.88 -1.37
N LEU A 10 -22.03 -15.90 -2.66
CA LEU A 10 -21.52 -14.71 -3.36
C LEU A 10 -22.60 -13.64 -3.53
N LEU A 11 -23.83 -14.04 -3.87
CA LEU A 11 -24.97 -13.12 -3.98
C LEU A 11 -25.37 -12.53 -2.61
N GLY A 12 -25.30 -13.33 -1.54
CA GLY A 12 -25.54 -12.89 -0.18
C GLY A 12 -24.48 -11.88 0.32
N MET A 13 -23.21 -12.07 -0.03
CA MET A 13 -22.15 -11.09 0.28
C MET A 13 -22.32 -9.78 -0.51
N LEU A 14 -22.73 -9.85 -1.78
CA LEU A 14 -23.06 -8.64 -2.56
C LEU A 14 -24.30 -7.90 -2.02
N ALA A 15 -25.30 -8.63 -1.52
CA ALA A 15 -26.51 -8.02 -0.95
C ALA A 15 -26.27 -7.38 0.42
N LEU A 16 -25.31 -7.90 1.21
CA LEU A 16 -24.91 -7.30 2.48
C LEU A 16 -24.05 -6.04 2.29
N ALA A 17 -23.37 -5.89 1.15
CA ALA A 17 -22.59 -4.69 0.82
C ALA A 17 -23.50 -3.48 0.48
N GLY A 18 -24.76 -3.69 0.13
CA GLY A 18 -25.66 -2.64 -0.37
C GLY A 18 -26.18 -1.64 0.66
N ASN A 19 -25.95 -1.83 1.97
CA ASN A 19 -26.44 -0.94 3.04
C ASN A 19 -25.43 -0.68 4.17
N ALA A 20 -24.17 -1.03 3.98
CA ALA A 20 -23.14 -0.69 4.95
C ALA A 20 -22.63 0.74 4.67
N TYR A 21 -23.28 1.74 5.24
CA TYR A 21 -22.66 3.04 5.47
C TYR A 21 -21.54 2.84 6.50
N ALA A 22 -20.41 2.33 6.06
CA ALA A 22 -19.28 1.96 6.93
C ALA A 22 -18.09 2.90 6.75
N GLY A 23 -18.29 4.12 6.30
CA GLY A 23 -17.33 5.22 6.43
C GLY A 23 -17.67 6.02 7.68
N ASN A 24 -16.71 6.77 8.20
CA ASN A 24 -17.00 7.76 9.25
C ASN A 24 -16.74 9.18 8.73
N PRO A 25 -17.67 9.77 7.94
CA PRO A 25 -17.52 11.10 7.38
C PRO A 25 -17.30 12.18 8.45
N GLU A 26 -17.84 11.97 9.66
CA GLU A 26 -17.71 12.90 10.79
C GLU A 26 -16.25 13.00 11.29
N ARG A 27 -15.42 11.99 11.01
CA ARG A 27 -14.00 11.97 11.34
C ARG A 27 -13.10 12.31 10.16
N SER A 28 -13.68 12.68 9.02
CA SER A 28 -12.92 13.03 7.82
C SER A 28 -11.96 14.19 8.11
N GLY A 29 -10.68 14.02 7.73
CA GLY A 29 -9.62 14.98 8.02
C GLY A 29 -9.05 14.93 9.43
N GLY A 30 -9.55 14.07 10.34
CA GLY A 30 -9.04 13.94 11.72
C GLY A 30 -7.74 13.15 11.84
N ALA A 31 -7.25 12.51 10.77
CA ALA A 31 -5.96 11.83 10.77
C ALA A 31 -4.87 12.68 10.14
N GLY A 32 -3.69 12.67 10.75
CA GLY A 32 -2.45 13.12 10.12
C GLY A 32 -1.72 11.96 9.43
N VAL A 33 -0.53 12.23 8.90
CA VAL A 33 0.37 11.22 8.29
C VAL A 33 -0.32 10.39 7.20
N THR A 34 -1.24 11.00 6.44
CA THR A 34 -2.06 10.33 5.43
C THR A 34 -1.23 9.72 4.29
N GLN A 35 0.02 10.12 4.12
CA GLN A 35 1.00 9.53 3.21
C GLN A 35 1.27 8.04 3.50
N LEU A 36 0.95 7.51 4.69
CA LEU A 36 1.00 6.08 4.99
C LEU A 36 0.03 5.24 4.14
N ASN A 37 -1.01 5.86 3.61
CA ASN A 37 -2.00 5.21 2.75
C ASN A 37 -1.53 5.07 1.31
N VAL A 38 -0.49 5.81 0.90
CA VAL A 38 0.06 5.73 -0.44
C VAL A 38 0.93 4.47 -0.57
N ASN A 39 0.69 3.69 -1.62
CA ASN A 39 1.48 2.51 -1.92
C ASN A 39 2.56 2.83 -2.96
N PRO A 40 3.85 2.92 -2.58
CA PRO A 40 4.91 3.31 -3.50
C PRO A 40 5.50 2.14 -4.31
N TYR A 41 5.03 0.92 -4.11
CA TYR A 41 5.51 -0.25 -4.86
C TYR A 41 4.82 -0.36 -6.21
N ALA A 42 5.57 -0.31 -7.30
CA ALA A 42 5.06 -0.20 -8.66
C ALA A 42 4.11 -1.34 -9.06
N ARG A 43 4.44 -2.59 -8.72
CA ARG A 43 3.60 -3.74 -9.05
C ARG A 43 2.26 -3.68 -8.33
N SER A 44 2.26 -3.42 -7.02
CA SER A 44 1.06 -3.36 -6.20
C SER A 44 0.24 -2.10 -6.50
N SER A 45 0.88 -0.97 -6.83
CA SER A 45 0.22 0.25 -7.32
C SER A 45 -0.52 0.00 -8.63
N GLY A 46 0.08 -0.76 -9.56
CA GLY A 46 -0.59 -1.12 -10.81
C GLY A 46 -1.88 -1.94 -10.65
N TYR A 47 -2.06 -2.52 -9.47
CA TYR A 47 -3.31 -3.15 -9.03
C TYR A 47 -4.26 -2.19 -8.30
N GLY A 48 -3.90 -0.91 -8.12
CA GLY A 48 -4.66 0.01 -7.29
C GLY A 48 -4.85 -0.45 -5.84
N GLY A 49 -3.96 -1.32 -5.32
CA GLY A 49 -4.09 -1.91 -3.98
C GLY A 49 -5.18 -2.98 -3.84
N THR A 50 -5.75 -3.48 -4.94
CA THR A 50 -6.83 -4.49 -4.88
C THR A 50 -6.34 -5.91 -4.56
N ASN A 51 -5.04 -6.11 -4.52
CA ASN A 51 -4.40 -7.42 -4.36
C ASN A 51 -4.09 -7.81 -2.91
N THR A 52 -4.85 -7.35 -1.92
CA THR A 52 -4.69 -7.67 -0.49
C THR A 52 -4.61 -9.18 -0.20
N ALA A 53 -5.38 -9.99 -0.93
CA ALA A 53 -5.38 -11.44 -0.79
C ALA A 53 -4.22 -12.13 -1.53
N SER A 54 -3.57 -11.46 -2.47
CA SER A 54 -2.61 -12.08 -3.38
C SER A 54 -1.24 -11.39 -3.44
N VAL A 55 -1.04 -10.29 -2.71
CA VAL A 55 0.26 -9.62 -2.62
C VAL A 55 1.30 -10.58 -2.03
N ARG A 56 2.51 -10.57 -2.58
CA ARG A 56 3.61 -11.46 -2.19
C ARG A 56 4.94 -10.72 -2.19
N GLY A 57 5.83 -11.14 -1.28
CA GLY A 57 7.14 -10.56 -1.15
C GLY A 57 7.14 -9.25 -0.40
N ILE A 58 8.17 -8.44 -0.63
CA ILE A 58 8.39 -7.18 0.11
C ILE A 58 7.29 -6.13 -0.12
N GLU A 59 6.59 -6.19 -1.25
CA GLU A 59 5.47 -5.28 -1.54
C GLU A 59 4.28 -5.43 -0.57
N ALA A 60 4.25 -6.53 0.18
CA ALA A 60 3.29 -6.76 1.27
C ALA A 60 3.33 -5.70 2.36
N PHE A 61 4.44 -4.96 2.49
CA PHE A 61 4.63 -3.89 3.49
C PHE A 61 3.54 -2.83 3.44
N ASN A 62 3.03 -2.50 2.27
CA ASN A 62 2.04 -1.43 2.13
C ASN A 62 0.63 -1.93 1.79
N LEU A 63 0.36 -3.23 1.99
CA LEU A 63 -0.97 -3.77 1.71
C LEU A 63 -1.41 -4.85 2.72
N ASN A 64 -0.74 -6.01 2.73
CA ASN A 64 -1.01 -7.10 3.67
C ASN A 64 0.28 -7.82 4.01
N ILE A 65 0.80 -7.59 5.20
CA ILE A 65 2.12 -8.07 5.60
C ILE A 65 2.25 -9.60 5.63
N ALA A 66 1.15 -10.34 5.70
CA ALA A 66 1.18 -11.82 5.58
C ALA A 66 1.79 -12.28 4.24
N GLY A 67 1.67 -11.47 3.19
CA GLY A 67 2.25 -11.75 1.88
C GLY A 67 3.78 -11.82 1.86
N LEU A 68 4.45 -11.24 2.86
CA LEU A 68 5.90 -11.32 3.03
C LEU A 68 6.37 -12.78 3.22
N ALA A 69 5.55 -13.65 3.83
CA ALA A 69 5.85 -15.07 4.02
C ALA A 69 6.05 -15.87 2.72
N TYR A 70 5.72 -15.26 1.56
CA TYR A 70 5.92 -15.85 0.24
C TYR A 70 7.18 -15.33 -0.46
N SER A 71 7.99 -14.48 0.17
CA SER A 71 9.30 -14.09 -0.36
C SER A 71 10.15 -15.33 -0.62
N LYS A 72 10.90 -15.29 -1.69
CA LYS A 72 11.95 -16.28 -1.95
C LYS A 72 13.12 -16.01 -1.00
N LYS A 73 14.25 -16.71 -1.18
CA LYS A 73 15.38 -16.65 -0.25
C LYS A 73 15.76 -15.21 0.12
N THR A 74 15.97 -14.37 -0.87
CA THR A 74 16.26 -12.94 -0.68
C THR A 74 15.51 -12.15 -1.73
N GLU A 75 14.92 -11.05 -1.35
CA GLU A 75 14.27 -10.12 -2.29
C GLU A 75 14.67 -8.70 -1.95
N VAL A 76 15.02 -7.92 -2.98
CA VAL A 76 15.34 -6.49 -2.90
C VAL A 76 14.47 -5.77 -3.89
N VAL A 77 13.83 -4.70 -3.46
CA VAL A 77 13.01 -3.84 -4.32
C VAL A 77 13.42 -2.40 -4.10
N PHE A 78 13.60 -1.69 -5.18
CA PHE A 78 13.66 -0.24 -5.21
C PHE A 78 12.54 0.27 -6.09
N SER A 79 11.82 1.29 -5.65
CA SER A 79 10.82 1.97 -6.47
C SER A 79 10.81 3.47 -6.23
N ARG A 80 10.51 4.20 -7.30
CA ARG A 80 10.30 5.65 -7.28
C ARG A 80 8.94 5.97 -7.88
N MET A 81 8.14 6.69 -7.11
CA MET A 81 6.85 7.21 -7.55
C MET A 81 6.94 8.71 -7.74
N SER A 82 6.62 9.20 -8.93
CA SER A 82 6.26 10.59 -9.14
C SER A 82 4.81 10.75 -8.73
N TYR A 83 4.60 11.25 -7.52
CA TYR A 83 3.28 11.41 -6.92
C TYR A 83 2.70 12.73 -7.39
N LEU A 84 1.53 12.69 -8.07
CA LEU A 84 0.91 13.86 -8.70
C LEU A 84 1.91 14.59 -9.61
N GLN A 85 2.23 13.99 -10.74
CA GLN A 85 3.22 14.54 -11.68
C GLN A 85 2.89 15.98 -12.07
N GLY A 86 3.83 16.88 -11.84
CA GLY A 86 3.65 18.34 -11.97
C GLY A 86 3.64 19.07 -10.63
N ALA A 87 3.36 18.40 -9.51
CA ALA A 87 3.51 18.95 -8.17
C ALA A 87 4.96 18.87 -7.63
N GLY A 88 5.86 18.17 -8.32
CA GLY A 88 7.26 18.01 -7.89
C GLY A 88 7.48 17.02 -6.74
N VAL A 89 6.43 16.32 -6.28
CA VAL A 89 6.50 15.39 -5.16
C VAL A 89 6.93 14.00 -5.65
N ASN A 90 7.97 13.46 -5.04
CA ASN A 90 8.48 12.13 -5.34
C ASN A 90 8.55 11.27 -4.08
N ILE A 91 8.30 9.97 -4.24
CA ILE A 91 8.44 8.99 -3.16
C ILE A 91 9.51 7.99 -3.60
N ASN A 92 10.57 7.87 -2.80
CA ASN A 92 11.59 6.86 -2.98
C ASN A 92 11.37 5.76 -1.95
N ASN A 93 11.35 4.51 -2.40
CA ASN A 93 11.04 3.37 -1.55
C ASN A 93 12.05 2.26 -1.78
N PHE A 94 12.54 1.69 -0.69
CA PHE A 94 13.43 0.55 -0.67
C PHE A 94 12.86 -0.54 0.23
N GLY A 95 12.98 -1.77 -0.21
CA GLY A 95 12.55 -2.93 0.54
C GLY A 95 13.52 -4.08 0.42
N PHE A 96 13.75 -4.77 1.54
CA PHE A 96 14.58 -5.97 1.63
C PHE A 96 13.83 -7.04 2.40
N SER A 97 13.89 -8.28 1.93
CA SER A 97 13.41 -9.43 2.69
C SER A 97 14.34 -10.62 2.62
N GLN A 98 14.38 -11.39 3.70
CA GLN A 98 15.21 -12.57 3.84
C GLN A 98 14.41 -13.69 4.50
N THR A 99 14.37 -14.84 3.84
CA THR A 99 13.79 -16.07 4.39
C THR A 99 14.77 -16.70 5.37
N LEU A 100 14.27 -17.11 6.53
CA LEU A 100 14.99 -17.74 7.62
C LEU A 100 14.83 -19.26 7.58
N GLY A 101 15.91 -19.95 7.96
CA GLY A 101 15.97 -21.43 7.91
C GLY A 101 16.27 -21.95 6.51
N GLU A 102 16.78 -23.18 6.43
CA GLU A 102 17.18 -23.78 5.14
C GLU A 102 16.00 -24.04 4.21
N ASN A 103 14.85 -24.42 4.77
CA ASN A 103 13.61 -24.71 4.03
C ASN A 103 12.57 -23.58 4.13
N GLY A 104 12.92 -22.43 4.73
CA GLY A 104 11.99 -21.33 4.95
C GLY A 104 11.02 -21.56 6.12
N ASP A 105 11.30 -22.52 6.98
CA ASP A 105 10.50 -22.87 8.17
C ASP A 105 10.61 -21.84 9.29
N GLY A 106 11.70 -21.06 9.32
CA GLY A 106 11.92 -19.93 10.24
C GLY A 106 11.08 -18.70 9.93
N GLY A 107 10.31 -18.68 8.83
CA GLY A 107 9.58 -17.50 8.37
C GLY A 107 10.45 -16.53 7.57
N VAL A 108 9.98 -15.30 7.42
CA VAL A 108 10.62 -14.25 6.62
C VAL A 108 10.72 -12.97 7.43
N ILE A 109 11.89 -12.38 7.49
CA ILE A 109 12.09 -11.02 7.98
C ILE A 109 12.13 -10.05 6.81
N GLY A 110 11.67 -8.82 7.05
CA GLY A 110 11.68 -7.75 6.06
C GLY A 110 12.05 -6.42 6.68
N LEU A 111 12.71 -5.58 5.89
CA LEU A 111 13.01 -4.19 6.19
C LEU A 111 12.50 -3.32 5.05
N GLY A 112 11.85 -2.22 5.39
CA GLY A 112 11.30 -1.27 4.44
C GLY A 112 11.68 0.16 4.82
N PHE A 113 11.93 0.98 3.80
CA PHE A 113 12.24 2.39 3.93
C PHE A 113 11.48 3.15 2.86
N ALA A 114 10.77 4.21 3.24
CA ALA A 114 10.12 5.11 2.31
C ALA A 114 10.38 6.57 2.71
N SER A 115 10.78 7.38 1.75
CA SER A 115 11.09 8.80 1.91
C SER A 115 10.30 9.62 0.88
N TRP A 116 9.71 10.70 1.33
CA TRP A 116 9.01 11.67 0.51
C TRP A 116 9.90 12.87 0.26
N ASP A 117 10.00 13.27 -0.98
CA ASP A 117 10.73 14.43 -1.46
C ASP A 117 9.70 15.43 -2.02
N PHE A 118 9.55 16.53 -1.35
CA PHE A 118 8.63 17.62 -1.73
C PHE A 118 9.33 18.74 -2.52
N GLY A 119 10.60 18.54 -2.84
CA GLY A 119 11.42 19.60 -3.43
C GLY A 119 11.76 20.70 -2.43
N SER A 120 12.26 21.82 -2.96
CA SER A 120 12.64 22.99 -2.18
C SER A 120 11.56 24.06 -2.27
N ILE A 121 11.02 24.46 -1.14
CA ILE A 121 9.94 25.46 -1.03
C ILE A 121 10.59 26.79 -0.60
N PRO A 122 10.43 27.88 -1.35
CA PRO A 122 11.00 29.18 -0.98
C PRO A 122 10.30 29.73 0.26
N ILE A 123 11.09 30.26 1.19
CA ILE A 123 10.56 30.99 2.35
C ILE A 123 10.10 32.36 1.87
N THR A 124 8.84 32.68 2.12
CA THR A 124 8.27 34.00 1.85
C THR A 124 7.91 34.71 3.15
N THR A 125 8.11 35.99 3.22
CA THR A 125 7.72 36.83 4.35
C THR A 125 6.92 38.02 3.83
N PHE A 126 6.29 38.80 4.74
CA PHE A 126 5.59 40.03 4.36
C PHE A 126 6.52 41.03 3.66
N ASP A 127 7.77 41.12 4.12
CA ASP A 127 8.78 42.05 3.55
C ASP A 127 9.46 41.46 2.30
N ASN A 128 9.34 40.14 2.05
CA ASN A 128 9.93 39.45 0.90
C ASN A 128 8.95 38.45 0.30
N PRO A 129 7.89 38.91 -0.38
CA PRO A 129 6.87 38.03 -0.96
C PRO A 129 7.36 37.21 -2.16
N ASN A 130 8.46 37.63 -2.79
CA ASN A 130 9.03 36.98 -3.98
C ASN A 130 9.91 35.74 -3.66
N GLY A 131 10.10 35.42 -2.37
CA GLY A 131 10.80 34.22 -1.99
C GLY A 131 12.31 34.21 -2.33
N THR A 132 13.00 35.34 -2.19
CA THR A 132 14.47 35.42 -2.38
C THR A 132 15.26 34.90 -1.16
N LEU A 133 14.57 34.52 -0.09
CA LEU A 133 15.13 33.92 1.12
C LEU A 133 15.50 32.44 0.87
N PRO A 134 16.29 31.83 1.80
CA PRO A 134 16.58 30.39 1.74
C PRO A 134 15.31 29.53 1.61
N THR A 135 15.47 28.39 0.99
CA THR A 135 14.41 27.39 0.84
C THR A 135 14.38 26.43 2.03
N PHE A 136 13.25 25.78 2.26
CA PHE A 136 13.13 24.64 3.15
C PHE A 136 12.54 23.43 2.41
N SER A 137 12.77 22.25 2.92
CA SER A 137 12.18 21.00 2.38
C SER A 137 11.52 20.23 3.51
N PRO A 138 10.22 19.91 3.41
CA PRO A 138 9.58 18.99 4.34
C PRO A 138 10.23 17.62 4.27
N VAL A 139 10.35 16.95 5.40
CA VAL A 139 10.91 15.60 5.50
C VAL A 139 9.85 14.66 6.01
N VAL A 140 9.56 13.61 5.23
CA VAL A 140 8.71 12.50 5.65
C VAL A 140 9.47 11.22 5.42
N LEU A 141 9.60 10.44 6.50
CA LEU A 141 10.37 9.22 6.53
C LEU A 141 9.60 8.12 7.25
N ASN A 142 9.53 6.95 6.62
CA ASN A 142 8.96 5.75 7.19
C ASN A 142 9.98 4.61 7.15
N VAL A 143 10.28 4.01 8.30
CA VAL A 143 11.14 2.83 8.41
C VAL A 143 10.34 1.71 9.06
N GLY A 144 10.34 0.53 8.45
CA GLY A 144 9.58 -0.60 8.94
C GLY A 144 10.42 -1.86 9.08
N ALA A 145 10.14 -2.65 10.11
CA ALA A 145 10.67 -4.00 10.31
C ALA A 145 9.51 -4.98 10.45
N ALA A 146 9.57 -6.09 9.72
CA ALA A 146 8.47 -7.05 9.64
C ALA A 146 8.93 -8.48 9.82
N TYR A 147 7.99 -9.30 10.30
CA TYR A 147 8.12 -10.75 10.31
C TYR A 147 6.82 -11.38 9.82
N ALA A 148 6.94 -12.39 8.97
CA ALA A 148 5.80 -13.17 8.51
C ALA A 148 6.16 -14.65 8.39
N LYS A 149 5.17 -15.50 8.61
CA LYS A 149 5.36 -16.96 8.59
C LYS A 149 4.16 -17.68 7.97
N LYS A 150 4.44 -18.81 7.34
CA LYS A 150 3.43 -19.80 6.94
C LYS A 150 3.13 -20.69 8.14
N PHE A 151 1.94 -20.59 8.71
CA PHE A 151 1.49 -21.43 9.81
C PHE A 151 1.01 -22.82 9.32
N SER A 152 0.51 -22.84 8.09
CA SER A 152 0.14 -24.07 7.39
C SER A 152 0.30 -23.87 5.87
N ASN A 153 -0.03 -24.91 5.09
CA ASN A 153 -0.05 -24.80 3.62
C ASN A 153 -1.07 -23.75 3.12
N SER A 154 -2.08 -23.45 3.93
CA SER A 154 -3.19 -22.57 3.55
C SER A 154 -3.18 -21.22 4.26
N ILE A 155 -2.53 -21.10 5.42
CA ILE A 155 -2.61 -19.90 6.27
C ILE A 155 -1.23 -19.29 6.44
N THR A 156 -1.13 -18.00 6.14
CA THR A 156 0.03 -17.17 6.44
C THR A 156 -0.39 -15.98 7.28
N GLY A 157 0.51 -15.51 8.12
CA GLY A 157 0.31 -14.31 8.92
C GLY A 157 1.61 -13.55 9.12
N GLY A 158 1.48 -12.30 9.46
CA GLY A 158 2.64 -11.43 9.70
C GLY A 158 2.28 -10.17 10.47
N PHE A 159 3.30 -9.54 10.99
CA PHE A 159 3.22 -8.23 11.61
C PHE A 159 4.36 -7.33 11.14
N LEU A 160 4.14 -6.03 11.21
CA LEU A 160 5.10 -4.98 10.86
C LEU A 160 5.06 -3.91 11.95
N LEU A 161 6.23 -3.52 12.42
CA LEU A 161 6.45 -2.33 13.23
C LEU A 161 7.02 -1.24 12.31
N ARG A 162 6.42 -0.05 12.36
CA ARG A 162 6.79 1.10 11.56
C ARG A 162 7.15 2.28 12.46
N ILE A 163 8.28 2.91 12.20
CA ILE A 163 8.66 4.20 12.76
C ILE A 163 8.37 5.26 11.71
N ILE A 164 7.66 6.30 12.12
CA ILE A 164 7.20 7.38 11.27
C ILE A 164 7.85 8.66 11.78
N SER A 165 8.40 9.45 10.87
CA SER A 165 8.95 10.77 11.17
C SER A 165 8.50 11.76 10.11
N GLU A 166 7.87 12.82 10.54
CA GLU A 166 7.39 13.92 9.71
C GLU A 166 7.89 15.24 10.28
N GLY A 167 8.48 16.08 9.46
CA GLY A 167 9.08 17.33 9.91
C GLY A 167 8.99 18.43 8.88
N LEU A 168 8.82 19.65 9.40
CA LEU A 168 8.79 20.89 8.64
C LEU A 168 9.67 21.91 9.38
N GLN A 169 10.84 22.24 8.83
CA GLN A 169 11.82 23.11 9.50
C GLN A 169 12.07 22.70 10.96
N ASP A 170 11.68 23.53 11.91
CA ASP A 170 11.91 23.40 13.34
C ASP A 170 10.78 22.68 14.09
N VAL A 171 9.86 22.02 13.36
CA VAL A 171 8.73 21.29 13.95
C VAL A 171 8.74 19.86 13.45
N LYS A 172 8.60 18.88 14.35
CA LYS A 172 8.66 17.46 14.04
C LYS A 172 7.63 16.65 14.81
N ALA A 173 7.03 15.67 14.17
CA ALA A 173 6.28 14.59 14.80
C ALA A 173 6.97 13.26 14.54
N THR A 174 7.07 12.42 15.56
CA THR A 174 7.62 11.07 15.44
C THR A 174 6.74 10.11 16.21
N GLY A 175 6.47 8.96 15.63
CA GLY A 175 5.62 7.95 16.25
C GLY A 175 5.87 6.55 15.71
N VAL A 176 5.08 5.62 16.22
CA VAL A 176 5.12 4.21 15.85
C VAL A 176 3.76 3.74 15.38
N ALA A 177 3.75 2.84 14.42
CA ALA A 177 2.55 2.17 13.95
C ALA A 177 2.80 0.67 13.81
N PHE A 178 1.72 -0.10 13.95
CA PHE A 178 1.71 -1.54 13.79
C PHE A 178 0.76 -1.92 12.66
N ASP A 179 1.20 -2.86 11.83
CA ASP A 179 0.37 -3.48 10.81
C ASP A 179 0.30 -4.98 11.07
N PHE A 180 -0.87 -5.57 10.87
CA PHE A 180 -1.12 -7.01 10.99
C PHE A 180 -1.78 -7.52 9.72
N GLY A 181 -1.50 -8.79 9.39
CA GLY A 181 -2.09 -9.38 8.21
C GLY A 181 -2.22 -10.89 8.29
N ILE A 182 -3.26 -11.39 7.63
CA ILE A 182 -3.50 -12.82 7.44
C ILE A 182 -3.88 -13.03 5.97
N GLN A 183 -3.38 -14.12 5.38
CA GLN A 183 -3.83 -14.61 4.08
C GLN A 183 -4.19 -16.09 4.21
N TYR A 184 -5.32 -16.45 3.62
CA TYR A 184 -5.78 -17.81 3.46
C TYR A 184 -5.85 -18.16 1.98
N GLN A 185 -5.36 -19.35 1.61
CA GLN A 185 -5.41 -19.85 0.24
C GLN A 185 -5.95 -21.28 0.19
N THR A 186 -6.79 -21.54 -0.80
CA THR A 186 -7.41 -22.84 -0.99
C THR A 186 -7.74 -23.11 -2.46
N SER A 187 -8.17 -24.31 -2.78
CA SER A 187 -8.69 -24.65 -4.10
C SER A 187 -10.20 -24.86 -4.07
N LEU A 188 -10.91 -24.17 -4.96
CA LEU A 188 -12.34 -24.35 -5.12
C LEU A 188 -12.70 -25.65 -5.89
N ASN A 189 -11.76 -26.25 -6.64
CA ASN A 189 -11.96 -27.48 -7.41
C ASN A 189 -10.90 -28.54 -7.12
N PRO A 190 -10.90 -29.14 -5.91
CA PRO A 190 -9.89 -30.13 -5.53
C PRO A 190 -9.92 -31.41 -6.41
N LYS A 191 -11.07 -31.73 -7.02
CA LYS A 191 -11.23 -32.91 -7.92
C LYS A 191 -10.58 -32.76 -9.30
N LYS A 192 -10.25 -31.53 -9.74
CA LYS A 192 -9.54 -31.26 -11.00
C LYS A 192 -8.03 -31.16 -10.82
N GLN A 193 -7.52 -31.46 -9.64
CA GLN A 193 -6.09 -31.42 -9.37
C GLN A 193 -5.43 -32.69 -9.88
N SER A 194 -4.47 -32.55 -10.79
CA SER A 194 -3.48 -33.58 -11.06
C SER A 194 -2.63 -33.76 -9.79
N ASN A 195 -2.25 -34.99 -9.45
CA ASN A 195 -1.41 -35.32 -8.28
C ASN A 195 -0.06 -34.57 -8.27
N LYS A 196 0.32 -33.93 -9.37
CA LYS A 196 1.58 -33.19 -9.54
C LYS A 196 1.50 -31.69 -9.24
N ILE A 197 0.34 -31.05 -9.28
CA ILE A 197 0.22 -29.60 -9.08
C ILE A 197 -1.01 -29.28 -8.24
N LYS A 198 -0.79 -28.92 -6.97
CA LYS A 198 -1.84 -28.35 -6.10
C LYS A 198 -2.17 -26.95 -6.63
N LYS A 199 -3.42 -26.71 -7.02
CA LYS A 199 -3.92 -25.42 -7.51
C LYS A 199 -4.62 -24.70 -6.39
N GLU A 200 -3.91 -23.84 -5.71
CA GLU A 200 -4.50 -22.88 -4.76
C GLU A 200 -4.95 -21.67 -5.55
N ASP A 201 -6.17 -21.74 -6.06
CA ASP A 201 -6.74 -20.77 -7.01
C ASP A 201 -7.58 -19.68 -6.32
N PHE A 202 -8.02 -19.90 -5.09
CA PHE A 202 -8.82 -18.95 -4.34
C PHE A 202 -8.08 -18.46 -3.09
N ARG A 203 -8.12 -17.14 -2.86
CA ARG A 203 -7.43 -16.49 -1.75
C ARG A 203 -8.34 -15.49 -1.05
N ILE A 204 -8.16 -15.39 0.26
CA ILE A 204 -8.75 -14.36 1.12
C ILE A 204 -7.60 -13.69 1.86
N GLY A 205 -7.64 -12.37 1.96
CA GLY A 205 -6.67 -11.60 2.73
C GLY A 205 -7.37 -10.59 3.63
N ILE A 206 -6.92 -10.49 4.86
CA ILE A 206 -7.35 -9.46 5.81
C ILE A 206 -6.10 -8.79 6.34
N SER A 207 -6.10 -7.46 6.38
CA SER A 207 -5.03 -6.70 7.01
C SER A 207 -5.58 -5.50 7.77
N MET A 208 -4.94 -5.18 8.89
CA MET A 208 -5.14 -3.96 9.65
C MET A 208 -3.83 -3.19 9.62
N ARG A 209 -3.89 -1.91 9.29
CA ARG A 209 -2.70 -1.10 9.07
C ARG A 209 -2.75 0.20 9.84
N ASN A 210 -1.56 0.73 10.13
CA ASN A 210 -1.35 2.03 10.76
C ASN A 210 -2.04 2.15 12.14
N ILE A 211 -1.99 1.10 12.96
CA ILE A 211 -2.50 1.11 14.32
C ILE A 211 -1.41 1.64 15.24
N GLY A 212 -1.66 2.71 15.96
CA GLY A 212 -0.68 3.27 16.89
C GLY A 212 -1.25 4.39 17.74
N PRO A 213 -0.43 4.91 18.67
CA PRO A 213 -0.81 6.05 19.48
C PRO A 213 -0.91 7.31 18.63
N ASP A 214 -1.64 8.30 19.15
CA ASP A 214 -1.70 9.63 18.54
C ASP A 214 -0.32 10.27 18.49
N LEU A 215 -0.08 11.07 17.47
CA LEU A 215 1.12 11.86 17.30
C LEU A 215 0.87 13.32 17.67
N THR A 216 1.96 14.01 18.00
CA THR A 216 1.92 15.45 18.31
C THR A 216 3.14 16.11 17.68
N TYR A 217 2.95 17.24 17.07
CA TYR A 217 4.08 18.07 16.63
C TYR A 217 4.72 18.79 17.81
N SER A 218 6.05 18.82 17.83
CA SER A 218 6.87 19.50 18.81
C SER A 218 8.09 20.13 18.14
N GLY A 219 8.67 21.13 18.77
CA GLY A 219 9.90 21.75 18.29
C GLY A 219 9.97 23.26 18.53
N PRO A 220 11.16 23.84 18.30
CA PRO A 220 11.37 25.28 18.51
C PRO A 220 10.52 26.17 17.61
N GLY A 221 10.04 25.68 16.47
CA GLY A 221 9.12 26.41 15.59
C GLY A 221 7.74 26.70 16.19
N LEU A 222 7.35 25.98 17.25
CA LEU A 222 6.14 26.25 18.03
C LEU A 222 6.37 27.24 19.17
N SER A 223 7.55 27.85 19.27
CA SER A 223 7.86 28.80 20.35
C SER A 223 7.42 30.21 20.00
N PHE A 224 6.99 30.93 21.01
CA PHE A 224 6.67 32.36 20.91
C PHE A 224 7.23 33.13 22.12
N ARG A 225 7.38 34.43 21.93
CA ARG A 225 7.80 35.31 22.98
C ARG A 225 6.60 35.70 23.85
N SER A 226 6.71 35.46 25.15
CA SER A 226 5.68 35.82 26.13
C SER A 226 6.26 36.80 27.15
N ILE A 227 5.57 37.89 27.39
CA ILE A 227 5.95 38.90 28.40
C ILE A 227 5.04 38.68 29.60
N ASN A 228 5.65 38.45 30.76
CA ASN A 228 4.91 38.38 32.02
C ASN A 228 4.36 39.76 32.37
N ALA A 229 3.03 39.90 32.37
CA ALA A 229 2.39 41.20 32.59
C ALA A 229 2.68 41.81 33.97
N ALA A 230 2.98 40.98 35.00
CA ALA A 230 3.25 41.46 36.36
C ALA A 230 4.69 41.89 36.60
N THR A 231 5.66 41.28 35.87
CA THR A 231 7.08 41.52 36.09
C THR A 231 7.82 42.14 34.93
N GLY A 232 7.17 42.26 33.76
CA GLY A 232 7.80 42.71 32.52
C GLY A 232 8.85 41.71 31.99
N ALA A 233 9.02 40.56 32.63
CA ALA A 233 10.03 39.58 32.23
C ALA A 233 9.67 38.92 30.91
N ASP A 234 10.63 38.88 29.99
CA ASP A 234 10.54 38.18 28.72
C ASP A 234 10.80 36.71 28.90
N ARG A 235 9.93 35.88 28.40
CA ARG A 235 10.02 34.41 28.48
C ARG A 235 9.69 33.77 27.11
N LYS A 236 10.43 32.72 26.76
CA LYS A 236 10.10 31.83 25.68
C LYS A 236 9.01 30.86 26.13
N ALA A 237 7.86 30.88 25.49
CA ALA A 237 6.76 29.95 25.68
C ALA A 237 6.58 29.09 24.42
N TYR A 238 5.88 27.97 24.54
CA TYR A 238 5.62 27.06 23.42
C TYR A 238 4.12 26.82 23.31
N PHE A 239 3.63 26.80 22.07
CA PHE A 239 2.31 26.27 21.80
C PHE A 239 2.33 24.76 22.01
N ALA A 240 1.34 24.23 22.72
CA ALA A 240 1.09 22.81 22.74
C ALA A 240 0.56 22.39 21.40
N GLY A 241 1.22 21.42 20.74
CA GLY A 241 0.68 20.83 19.54
C GLY A 241 -0.53 19.95 19.85
N ASP A 242 -1.56 20.03 19.04
CA ASP A 242 -2.70 19.11 19.16
C ASP A 242 -2.32 17.68 18.75
N LYS A 243 -2.99 16.70 19.36
CA LYS A 243 -2.85 15.30 19.00
C LYS A 243 -3.63 14.99 17.74
N PHE A 244 -3.04 14.17 16.88
CA PHE A 244 -3.72 13.67 15.69
C PHE A 244 -3.56 12.16 15.55
N ASN A 245 -4.61 11.52 15.05
CA ASN A 245 -4.67 10.08 14.89
C ASN A 245 -3.87 9.60 13.67
N LEU A 246 -3.41 8.35 13.68
CA LEU A 246 -2.90 7.67 12.51
C LEU A 246 -4.04 7.23 11.56
N PRO A 247 -3.82 7.21 10.24
CA PRO A 247 -4.84 6.84 9.26
C PRO A 247 -5.04 5.32 9.23
N THR A 248 -5.73 4.79 10.24
CA THR A 248 -5.97 3.35 10.41
C THR A 248 -6.87 2.81 9.31
N LEU A 249 -6.46 1.70 8.71
CA LEU A 249 -7.13 1.00 7.62
C LEU A 249 -7.39 -0.46 7.96
N VAL A 250 -8.53 -0.99 7.47
CA VAL A 250 -8.80 -2.42 7.42
C VAL A 250 -9.08 -2.81 5.97
N ASN A 251 -8.28 -3.72 5.42
CA ASN A 251 -8.47 -4.25 4.08
C ASN A 251 -9.00 -5.68 4.15
N ILE A 252 -10.01 -5.98 3.35
CA ILE A 252 -10.56 -7.32 3.14
C ILE A 252 -10.51 -7.59 1.64
N GLY A 253 -9.66 -8.55 1.25
CA GLY A 253 -9.43 -8.87 -0.15
C GLY A 253 -9.83 -10.28 -0.51
N LEU A 254 -10.28 -10.45 -1.75
CA LEU A 254 -10.53 -11.73 -2.40
C LEU A 254 -9.69 -11.80 -3.67
N GLY A 255 -9.21 -12.99 -4.02
CA GLY A 255 -8.46 -13.20 -5.24
C GLY A 255 -8.77 -14.56 -5.85
N TYR A 256 -8.86 -14.62 -7.16
CA TYR A 256 -9.09 -15.87 -7.88
C TYR A 256 -8.22 -15.96 -9.13
N ASP A 257 -7.45 -17.06 -9.25
CA ASP A 257 -6.60 -17.35 -10.39
C ASP A 257 -7.31 -18.30 -11.36
N MET A 258 -7.45 -17.87 -12.59
CA MET A 258 -7.93 -18.67 -13.72
C MET A 258 -6.75 -19.01 -14.62
N ARG A 259 -6.50 -20.29 -14.83
CA ARG A 259 -5.55 -20.78 -15.82
C ARG A 259 -6.30 -20.99 -17.12
N LEU A 260 -5.85 -20.31 -18.18
CA LEU A 260 -6.55 -20.34 -19.48
C LEU A 260 -6.09 -21.48 -20.35
N ASP A 261 -4.93 -22.09 -20.05
CA ASP A 261 -4.40 -23.23 -20.80
C ASP A 261 -5.09 -24.54 -20.40
N LYS A 262 -5.27 -25.42 -21.39
CA LYS A 262 -5.86 -26.74 -21.19
C LYS A 262 -4.85 -27.79 -20.64
N SER A 263 -3.54 -27.51 -20.72
CA SER A 263 -2.50 -28.43 -20.25
C SER A 263 -2.44 -28.51 -18.74
N ALA A 264 -2.35 -29.71 -18.18
CA ALA A 264 -2.31 -29.93 -16.74
C ALA A 264 -0.95 -29.64 -16.11
N ASP A 265 0.14 -29.72 -16.87
CA ASP A 265 1.50 -29.75 -16.33
C ASP A 265 2.25 -28.40 -16.44
N THR A 266 1.92 -27.58 -17.43
CA THR A 266 2.49 -26.23 -17.59
C THR A 266 1.40 -25.26 -18.03
N TYR A 267 1.38 -24.08 -17.44
CA TYR A 267 0.48 -23.01 -17.90
C TYR A 267 1.29 -21.81 -18.34
N PHE A 268 0.89 -21.26 -19.47
CA PHE A 268 1.49 -20.06 -20.01
C PHE A 268 0.64 -18.82 -19.75
N HIS A 269 -0.68 -19.01 -19.58
CA HIS A 269 -1.65 -17.94 -19.48
C HIS A 269 -2.41 -18.02 -18.16
N ARG A 270 -2.26 -16.99 -17.32
CA ARG A 270 -3.02 -16.83 -16.08
C ARG A 270 -3.79 -15.51 -16.11
N LEU A 271 -5.05 -15.56 -15.74
CA LEU A 271 -5.87 -14.39 -15.45
C LEU A 271 -6.23 -14.43 -13.98
N THR A 272 -5.88 -13.37 -13.23
CA THR A 272 -6.24 -13.20 -11.83
C THR A 272 -7.27 -12.10 -11.72
N GLY A 273 -8.41 -12.40 -11.11
CA GLY A 273 -9.37 -11.41 -10.63
C GLY A 273 -9.15 -11.12 -9.15
N SER A 274 -9.22 -9.87 -8.74
CA SER A 274 -9.10 -9.44 -7.35
C SER A 274 -10.19 -8.44 -7.00
N PHE A 275 -10.71 -8.55 -5.79
CA PHE A 275 -11.62 -7.59 -5.18
C PHE A 275 -11.05 -7.19 -3.83
N ASN A 276 -11.15 -5.92 -3.47
CA ASN A 276 -10.73 -5.40 -2.17
C ASN A 276 -11.75 -4.41 -1.63
N PHE A 277 -12.10 -4.58 -0.38
CA PHE A 277 -12.81 -3.60 0.41
C PHE A 277 -11.82 -2.99 1.40
N ASN A 278 -11.69 -1.67 1.37
CA ASN A 278 -10.85 -0.90 2.27
C ASN A 278 -11.76 -0.03 3.16
N TYR A 279 -11.87 -0.41 4.42
CA TYR A 279 -12.46 0.43 5.45
C TYR A 279 -11.44 1.45 5.92
N ASN A 280 -11.76 2.72 5.79
CA ASN A 280 -10.93 3.82 6.25
C ASN A 280 -11.58 4.49 7.46
N ALA A 281 -10.87 4.53 8.59
CA ALA A 281 -11.42 5.10 9.83
C ALA A 281 -11.64 6.62 9.76
N PHE A 282 -10.98 7.31 8.81
CA PHE A 282 -10.95 8.78 8.71
C PHE A 282 -11.28 9.32 7.32
N GLN A 283 -11.68 8.47 6.41
CA GLN A 283 -12.08 8.82 5.05
C GLN A 283 -13.18 7.87 4.59
N SER A 284 -13.67 8.06 3.38
CA SER A 284 -14.64 7.16 2.77
C SER A 284 -14.04 5.79 2.50
N ASN A 285 -14.91 4.77 2.50
CA ASN A 285 -14.52 3.42 2.13
C ASN A 285 -14.18 3.33 0.64
N VAL A 286 -13.29 2.41 0.32
CA VAL A 286 -12.89 2.14 -1.05
C VAL A 286 -13.21 0.71 -1.45
N TYR A 287 -13.87 0.55 -2.57
CA TYR A 287 -14.17 -0.73 -3.22
C TYR A 287 -13.31 -0.83 -4.47
N GLY A 288 -12.42 -1.82 -4.51
CA GLY A 288 -11.50 -2.00 -5.62
C GLY A 288 -11.75 -3.30 -6.36
N LEU A 289 -11.72 -3.26 -7.69
CA LEU A 289 -11.76 -4.42 -8.58
C LEU A 289 -10.53 -4.38 -9.48
N GLY A 290 -9.78 -5.48 -9.54
CA GLY A 290 -8.55 -5.55 -10.30
C GLY A 290 -8.41 -6.85 -11.08
N PHE A 291 -7.71 -6.77 -12.21
CA PHE A 291 -7.38 -7.90 -13.06
C PHE A 291 -5.90 -7.88 -13.42
N GLU A 292 -5.28 -9.06 -13.43
CA GLU A 292 -3.93 -9.27 -13.94
C GLU A 292 -3.94 -10.39 -14.95
N TYR A 293 -3.41 -10.13 -16.13
CA TYR A 293 -3.06 -11.15 -17.09
C TYR A 293 -1.56 -11.38 -17.06
N ALA A 294 -1.13 -12.64 -16.88
CA ALA A 294 0.28 -13.03 -16.85
C ALA A 294 0.57 -14.06 -17.94
N TYR A 295 1.59 -13.76 -18.76
CA TYR A 295 2.14 -14.66 -19.74
C TYR A 295 3.47 -15.25 -19.22
N LYS A 296 3.49 -16.57 -19.00
CA LYS A 296 4.65 -17.33 -18.47
C LYS A 296 5.24 -16.76 -17.16
N GLU A 297 4.48 -15.97 -16.41
CA GLU A 297 4.97 -15.20 -15.26
C GLU A 297 6.19 -14.31 -15.61
N MET A 298 6.38 -13.97 -16.89
CA MET A 298 7.44 -13.11 -17.39
C MET A 298 6.93 -11.75 -17.81
N ALA A 299 5.75 -11.70 -18.46
CA ALA A 299 5.09 -10.46 -18.83
C ALA A 299 3.72 -10.41 -18.15
N MET A 300 3.41 -9.33 -17.45
CA MET A 300 2.17 -9.17 -16.72
C MET A 300 1.57 -7.80 -17.03
N LEU A 301 0.27 -7.79 -17.30
CA LEU A 301 -0.53 -6.58 -17.49
C LEU A 301 -1.58 -6.51 -16.39
N ARG A 302 -1.81 -5.32 -15.86
CA ARG A 302 -2.76 -5.07 -14.77
C ARG A 302 -3.66 -3.90 -15.11
N VAL A 303 -4.90 -4.03 -14.68
CA VAL A 303 -5.87 -2.95 -14.67
C VAL A 303 -6.70 -3.09 -13.41
N ALA A 304 -6.97 -1.97 -12.76
CA ALA A 304 -7.84 -1.95 -11.60
C ALA A 304 -8.65 -0.65 -11.57
N TYR A 305 -9.78 -0.70 -10.90
CA TYR A 305 -10.63 0.45 -10.68
C TYR A 305 -11.05 0.50 -9.20
N ASN A 306 -10.85 1.65 -8.60
CA ASN A 306 -11.24 1.94 -7.21
C ASN A 306 -12.43 2.89 -7.21
N TYR A 307 -13.49 2.48 -6.53
CA TYR A 307 -14.70 3.26 -6.31
C TYR A 307 -14.81 3.65 -4.83
N THR A 308 -15.30 4.84 -4.58
CA THR A 308 -15.68 5.32 -3.24
C THR A 308 -17.04 5.98 -3.29
N ASP A 309 -17.80 5.90 -2.20
CA ASP A 309 -19.16 6.43 -2.13
C ASP A 309 -19.22 7.96 -2.29
N ASP A 310 -18.14 8.65 -1.90
CA ASP A 310 -18.04 10.12 -2.00
C ASP A 310 -17.54 10.60 -3.37
N ALA A 311 -16.90 9.74 -4.17
CA ALA A 311 -16.50 10.10 -5.51
C ALA A 311 -17.64 9.86 -6.50
N GLN A 312 -18.16 10.93 -7.08
CA GLN A 312 -19.08 10.83 -8.21
C GLN A 312 -18.30 10.83 -9.53
N PRO A 313 -17.82 9.69 -10.04
CA PRO A 313 -16.89 9.64 -11.17
C PRO A 313 -17.47 10.19 -12.47
N PHE A 314 -18.77 10.44 -12.52
CA PHE A 314 -19.50 10.88 -13.72
C PHE A 314 -20.18 12.23 -13.59
N SER A 315 -20.02 12.98 -12.48
CA SER A 315 -20.60 14.31 -12.39
C SER A 315 -19.85 15.30 -13.29
N LYS A 316 -20.61 16.18 -13.91
CA LYS A 316 -20.08 17.18 -14.85
C LYS A 316 -19.58 18.46 -14.15
N ASN A 317 -19.77 18.61 -12.85
CA ASN A 317 -19.39 19.82 -12.13
C ASN A 317 -17.95 19.75 -11.61
N MET A 318 -17.04 20.41 -12.32
CA MET A 318 -15.62 20.50 -11.99
C MET A 318 -15.31 21.24 -10.67
N SER A 319 -16.25 21.94 -10.11
CA SER A 319 -16.08 22.77 -8.90
C SER A 319 -16.42 22.05 -7.59
N ASP A 320 -16.80 20.76 -7.65
CA ASP A 320 -17.12 19.99 -6.45
C ASP A 320 -15.83 19.46 -5.82
N PRO A 321 -15.49 19.83 -4.56
CA PRO A 321 -14.27 19.36 -3.87
C PRO A 321 -14.13 17.84 -3.78
N GLN A 322 -15.23 17.10 -3.81
CA GLN A 322 -15.27 15.62 -3.78
C GLN A 322 -14.59 14.96 -5.00
N TYR A 323 -14.33 15.73 -6.05
CA TYR A 323 -13.69 15.25 -7.28
C TYR A 323 -12.16 15.23 -7.24
N LEU A 324 -11.53 15.70 -6.19
CA LEU A 324 -10.10 15.99 -6.17
C LEU A 324 -9.24 14.86 -5.60
N ASP A 325 -9.83 13.75 -5.19
CA ASP A 325 -9.02 12.67 -4.63
C ASP A 325 -8.27 11.90 -5.73
N PRO A 326 -6.94 12.01 -5.77
CA PRO A 326 -6.12 11.40 -6.81
C PRO A 326 -5.99 9.88 -6.65
N ILE A 327 -6.43 9.30 -5.54
CA ILE A 327 -6.21 7.89 -5.19
C ILE A 327 -7.27 6.98 -5.82
N TYR A 328 -8.39 7.53 -6.23
CA TYR A 328 -9.55 6.80 -6.75
C TYR A 328 -9.59 6.80 -8.27
N GLY A 329 -10.13 5.73 -8.86
CA GLY A 329 -10.31 5.61 -10.30
C GLY A 329 -9.48 4.49 -10.92
N LEU A 330 -9.02 4.72 -12.15
CA LEU A 330 -8.32 3.72 -12.95
C LEU A 330 -6.85 3.62 -12.56
N TRP A 331 -6.37 2.39 -12.41
CA TRP A 331 -4.98 2.05 -12.22
C TRP A 331 -4.55 1.05 -13.28
N THR A 332 -3.33 1.21 -13.78
CA THR A 332 -2.75 0.30 -14.77
C THR A 332 -1.33 -0.05 -14.38
N GLY A 333 -0.85 -1.22 -14.80
CA GLY A 333 0.52 -1.61 -14.51
C GLY A 333 1.04 -2.67 -15.46
N VAL A 334 2.35 -2.68 -15.64
CA VAL A 334 3.07 -3.69 -16.42
C VAL A 334 4.26 -4.20 -15.62
N THR A 335 4.58 -5.47 -15.82
CA THR A 335 5.80 -6.09 -15.28
C THR A 335 6.48 -6.88 -16.38
N PHE A 336 7.79 -6.73 -16.49
CA PHE A 336 8.65 -7.63 -17.23
C PHE A 336 9.61 -8.29 -16.25
N GLN A 337 9.52 -9.62 -16.12
CA GLN A 337 10.35 -10.42 -15.23
C GLN A 337 11.22 -11.37 -16.05
N LEU A 338 12.52 -11.24 -15.88
CA LEU A 338 13.51 -12.07 -16.56
C LEU A 338 14.11 -13.07 -15.57
N PRO A 339 13.98 -14.38 -15.81
CA PRO A 339 14.70 -15.38 -15.05
C PRO A 339 16.20 -15.29 -15.39
N ILE A 340 17.04 -15.07 -14.36
CA ILE A 340 18.50 -14.97 -14.52
C ILE A 340 19.13 -16.36 -14.35
N SER A 341 18.56 -17.19 -13.48
CA SER A 341 19.12 -18.51 -13.19
C SER A 341 18.04 -19.57 -12.95
N LYS A 342 18.39 -20.83 -13.21
CA LYS A 342 17.50 -21.99 -13.00
C LYS A 342 17.13 -22.22 -11.54
N ASN A 343 17.86 -21.66 -10.58
CA ASN A 343 17.55 -21.73 -9.15
C ASN A 343 16.43 -20.75 -8.71
N GLY A 344 15.80 -20.05 -9.66
CA GLY A 344 14.70 -19.13 -9.41
C GLY A 344 15.12 -17.69 -9.12
N THR A 345 16.40 -17.34 -9.36
CA THR A 345 16.84 -15.94 -9.36
C THR A 345 16.24 -15.23 -10.56
N ALA A 346 15.64 -14.07 -10.34
CA ALA A 346 14.97 -13.28 -11.37
C ALA A 346 15.11 -11.79 -11.08
N MET A 347 15.15 -10.99 -12.13
CA MET A 347 15.03 -9.54 -12.08
C MET A 347 13.73 -9.12 -12.75
N ALA A 348 13.04 -8.16 -12.17
CA ALA A 348 11.82 -7.61 -12.74
C ALA A 348 11.89 -6.08 -12.79
N ILE A 349 11.29 -5.52 -13.84
CA ILE A 349 11.00 -4.10 -13.96
C ILE A 349 9.48 -3.96 -13.93
N ASP A 350 9.02 -3.16 -12.99
CA ASP A 350 7.61 -2.91 -12.75
C ASP A 350 7.31 -1.43 -13.04
N TYR A 351 6.24 -1.16 -13.77
CA TYR A 351 5.76 0.19 -13.99
C TYR A 351 4.26 0.27 -13.72
N SER A 352 3.82 1.36 -13.11
CA SER A 352 2.39 1.64 -12.93
C SER A 352 2.06 3.09 -13.24
N TYR A 353 0.81 3.28 -13.64
CA TYR A 353 0.23 4.57 -13.94
C TYR A 353 -1.20 4.65 -13.41
N ALA A 354 -1.50 5.78 -12.77
CA ALA A 354 -2.86 6.15 -12.39
C ALA A 354 -3.14 7.59 -12.84
N PRO A 355 -4.11 7.81 -13.73
CA PRO A 355 -4.49 9.16 -14.12
C PRO A 355 -5.08 9.92 -12.94
N THR A 356 -4.77 11.19 -12.85
CA THR A 356 -5.35 12.12 -11.88
C THR A 356 -6.01 13.27 -12.62
N ARG A 357 -6.96 13.91 -11.98
CA ARG A 357 -7.79 14.91 -12.67
C ARG A 357 -7.09 16.25 -12.89
N ILE A 358 -6.27 16.70 -11.94
CA ILE A 358 -5.64 18.03 -11.98
C ILE A 358 -4.19 17.96 -12.43
N PHE A 359 -3.50 16.90 -12.05
CA PHE A 359 -2.09 16.65 -12.35
C PHE A 359 -1.95 15.64 -13.49
N ASN A 360 -0.73 15.47 -14.00
CA ASN A 360 -0.44 14.54 -15.09
C ASN A 360 -0.41 13.07 -14.66
N GLY A 361 -1.07 12.72 -13.56
CA GLY A 361 -1.16 11.36 -13.02
C GLY A 361 -0.05 11.02 -12.03
N MET A 362 -0.06 9.77 -11.60
CA MET A 362 0.96 9.16 -10.75
C MET A 362 1.70 8.09 -11.55
N HIS A 363 3.02 8.18 -11.57
CA HIS A 363 3.88 7.24 -12.27
C HIS A 363 4.80 6.56 -11.27
N THR A 364 4.84 5.24 -11.26
CA THR A 364 5.75 4.49 -10.39
C THR A 364 6.60 3.55 -11.22
N LEU A 365 7.90 3.63 -11.03
CA LEU A 365 8.89 2.72 -11.60
C LEU A 365 9.53 1.91 -10.47
N GLY A 366 9.61 0.60 -10.64
CA GLY A 366 10.22 -0.32 -9.69
C GLY A 366 11.19 -1.28 -10.34
N ILE A 367 12.24 -1.62 -9.61
CA ILE A 367 13.18 -2.70 -9.96
C ILE A 367 13.19 -3.68 -8.80
N ARG A 368 13.02 -4.96 -9.10
CA ARG A 368 13.01 -6.03 -8.12
C ARG A 368 14.01 -7.10 -8.49
N LEU A 369 14.88 -7.44 -7.54
CA LEU A 369 15.77 -8.58 -7.61
C LEU A 369 15.31 -9.65 -6.62
N THR A 370 15.04 -10.83 -7.13
CA THR A 370 14.66 -11.99 -6.33
C THR A 370 15.76 -13.03 -6.46
N VAL A 371 16.37 -13.43 -5.35
CA VAL A 371 17.34 -14.51 -5.31
C VAL A 371 16.63 -15.79 -4.93
N GLY A 372 16.73 -16.81 -5.76
CA GLY A 372 16.16 -18.14 -5.50
C GLY A 372 16.99 -18.91 -4.48
N GLY A 373 16.33 -19.82 -3.72
CA GLY A 373 17.00 -20.82 -2.92
C GLY A 373 17.41 -22.03 -3.77
N LYS A 374 18.29 -22.90 -3.24
CA LYS A 374 18.48 -24.23 -3.82
C LYS A 374 17.13 -24.94 -3.86
N LYS A 375 16.81 -25.58 -4.98
CA LYS A 375 15.71 -26.57 -4.98
C LYS A 375 16.14 -27.68 -4.05
N GLY A 376 15.50 -27.79 -2.88
CA GLY A 376 15.55 -29.02 -2.08
C GLY A 376 14.77 -30.12 -2.79
#